data_7f149f80b716d99706a53d04850c7e4c
#
_entry.id   7f149f80b716d99706a53d04850c7e4c
#
_cell.length_a   1.000
_cell.length_b   1.000
_cell.length_c   1.000
_cell.angle_alpha   90.00
_cell.angle_beta   90.00
_cell.angle_gamma   90.00
#
_symmetry.space_group_name_H-M   'P 1'
#
loop_
_entity.id
_entity.type
_entity.pdbx_description
1 polymer ?
#
loop_
_entity_poly.entity_id
_entity_poly.type
_entity_poly.pdbx_seq_one_letter_code
_entity_poly.pdbx_strand_id
1 'polypeptide(L)'
;MVLFVPRKIATVTQANPNRNEKFYELPKPSGKSPYHLALNSVIPDIQNIGEIEFHIVGDTGETKTPQAQHMVEMAMEADFDKHPISFLYHVGDVVYKFGEASEYYSQFYEPYAHYPAPIFAIPGNKDGDVRPNCNEKSLAAFVNNFCAPRQEVTPDAGDINRDAMIQPNVYWTLDAPFVTIIGLYSNVPDGGVIKEDQFQWFKGELRTAPKDKALIIAVHHAPFSADDEHSGSDTILKVLDKAFEESKRLPDIVFSGHVHNYQRFTRKLDKHQIPYIVLGNSGHWKLHRLQIHNGSQIKTPFKLPDRDDAVLEKYCDDGYGFMRLRVTANKLQGKFYRTALPHQQWRKPVKELDEFKLDLQKHRLGSS
;
A
#
# COMPACT_ATOMS: atom_id res chain seq x y z
N MET A 1 2.46 18.13 -43.94
CA MET A 1 1.30 18.17 -43.04
C MET A 1 1.17 16.77 -42.47
N VAL A 2 1.80 16.51 -41.32
CA VAL A 2 1.79 15.20 -40.69
C VAL A 2 0.54 15.17 -39.79
N LEU A 3 -0.40 14.31 -40.13
CA LEU A 3 -1.61 14.06 -39.32
C LEU A 3 -1.19 13.37 -38.02
N PHE A 4 -1.18 14.12 -36.94
CA PHE A 4 -1.13 13.57 -35.58
C PHE A 4 -2.47 12.88 -35.30
N VAL A 5 -2.48 11.56 -35.33
CA VAL A 5 -3.56 10.76 -34.77
C VAL A 5 -3.44 10.82 -33.25
N PRO A 6 -4.45 11.35 -32.52
CA PRO A 6 -4.38 11.33 -31.06
C PRO A 6 -4.40 9.86 -30.59
N ARG A 7 -3.34 9.40 -29.92
CA ARG A 7 -3.39 8.15 -29.17
C ARG A 7 -4.46 8.30 -28.09
N LYS A 8 -5.49 7.47 -28.17
CA LYS A 8 -6.47 7.31 -27.09
C LYS A 8 -5.71 6.98 -25.81
N ILE A 9 -5.99 7.69 -24.74
CA ILE A 9 -5.58 7.29 -23.39
C ILE A 9 -6.20 5.91 -23.19
N ALA A 10 -5.35 4.91 -23.05
CA ALA A 10 -5.80 3.54 -22.95
C ALA A 10 -6.41 3.30 -21.56
N THR A 11 -7.74 3.38 -21.49
CA THR A 11 -8.55 2.76 -20.43
C THR A 11 -8.85 1.29 -20.74
N VAL A 12 -8.17 0.74 -21.71
CA VAL A 12 -8.32 -0.68 -22.08
C VAL A 12 -6.94 -1.30 -21.97
N THR A 13 -6.85 -2.27 -21.11
CA THR A 13 -5.85 -3.33 -21.12
C THR A 13 -5.41 -3.63 -22.55
N GLN A 14 -4.37 -2.94 -23.04
CA GLN A 14 -3.58 -3.51 -24.13
C GLN A 14 -2.94 -4.75 -23.53
N ALA A 15 -3.25 -5.91 -24.09
CA ALA A 15 -2.63 -7.16 -23.68
C ALA A 15 -1.10 -6.98 -23.75
N ASN A 16 -0.49 -6.84 -22.59
CA ASN A 16 0.96 -6.85 -22.48
C ASN A 16 1.39 -8.30 -22.72
N PRO A 17 2.21 -8.61 -23.73
CA PRO A 17 2.63 -9.99 -24.01
C PRO A 17 3.43 -10.62 -22.86
N ASN A 18 3.82 -9.83 -21.84
CA ASN A 18 4.49 -10.29 -20.62
C ASN A 18 3.55 -10.37 -19.41
N ARG A 19 2.23 -10.37 -19.61
CA ARG A 19 1.26 -10.47 -18.52
C ARG A 19 1.41 -11.77 -17.77
N ASN A 20 1.57 -11.67 -16.44
CA ASN A 20 1.43 -12.81 -15.57
C ASN A 20 -0.07 -13.06 -15.33
N GLU A 21 -0.60 -14.15 -15.92
CA GLU A 21 -1.99 -14.57 -15.75
C GLU A 21 -2.11 -15.68 -14.69
N LYS A 22 -1.00 -16.05 -14.05
CA LYS A 22 -0.97 -17.19 -13.14
C LYS A 22 -1.53 -16.81 -11.78
N PHE A 23 -2.69 -17.35 -11.46
CA PHE A 23 -3.27 -17.29 -10.13
C PHE A 23 -2.67 -18.39 -9.25
N TYR A 24 -2.25 -18.03 -8.03
CA TYR A 24 -1.80 -19.00 -7.03
C TYR A 24 -2.84 -19.18 -5.94
N GLU A 25 -3.04 -20.44 -5.52
CA GLU A 25 -3.90 -20.75 -4.37
C GLU A 25 -3.32 -20.14 -3.09
N LEU A 26 -4.21 -19.65 -2.23
CA LEU A 26 -3.81 -18.99 -1.00
C LEU A 26 -3.25 -20.00 0.02
N PRO A 27 -2.26 -19.63 0.82
CA PRO A 27 -1.80 -20.44 1.93
C PRO A 27 -2.93 -20.60 2.97
N LYS A 28 -2.82 -21.63 3.81
CA LYS A 28 -3.72 -21.80 4.94
C LYS A 28 -3.49 -20.65 5.93
N PRO A 29 -4.55 -20.04 6.48
CA PRO A 29 -4.42 -19.05 7.54
C PRO A 29 -3.67 -19.59 8.75
N SER A 30 -2.85 -18.77 9.39
CA SER A 30 -2.19 -19.08 10.67
C SER A 30 -3.12 -18.83 11.86
N GLY A 31 -4.04 -17.86 11.71
CA GLY A 31 -5.01 -17.48 12.72
C GLY A 31 -6.44 -17.95 12.44
N LYS A 32 -7.34 -17.57 13.33
CA LYS A 32 -8.77 -17.90 13.24
C LYS A 32 -9.54 -16.84 12.48
N SER A 33 -10.55 -17.27 11.68
CA SER A 33 -11.55 -16.35 11.13
C SER A 33 -12.25 -15.57 12.26
N PRO A 34 -12.51 -14.27 12.06
CA PRO A 34 -12.43 -13.50 10.83
C PRO A 34 -11.08 -12.82 10.54
N TYR A 35 -9.97 -13.34 11.08
CA TYR A 35 -8.60 -12.89 10.80
C TYR A 35 -8.30 -11.47 11.31
N HIS A 36 -8.66 -11.19 12.55
CA HIS A 36 -8.35 -9.95 13.25
C HIS A 36 -7.05 -10.05 14.04
N LEU A 37 -6.25 -8.98 14.00
CA LEU A 37 -5.14 -8.75 14.90
C LEU A 37 -5.39 -7.43 15.65
N ALA A 38 -5.55 -7.52 16.95
CA ALA A 38 -5.65 -6.33 17.79
C ALA A 38 -4.25 -5.73 18.02
N LEU A 39 -4.07 -4.44 17.76
CA LEU A 39 -2.77 -3.79 17.89
C LEU A 39 -2.17 -3.93 19.30
N ASN A 40 -3.00 -3.95 20.34
CA ASN A 40 -2.55 -4.13 21.73
C ASN A 40 -1.96 -5.52 22.02
N SER A 41 -2.15 -6.52 21.16
CA SER A 41 -1.46 -7.80 21.28
C SER A 41 0.01 -7.72 20.85
N VAL A 42 0.39 -6.67 20.12
CA VAL A 42 1.77 -6.39 19.67
C VAL A 42 2.36 -5.21 20.43
N ILE A 43 1.55 -4.20 20.76
CA ILE A 43 1.93 -3.01 21.53
C ILE A 43 1.00 -2.89 22.74
N PRO A 44 1.33 -3.48 23.90
CA PRO A 44 0.40 -3.64 25.02
C PRO A 44 -0.24 -2.35 25.54
N ASP A 45 0.49 -1.24 25.58
CA ASP A 45 0.04 0.02 26.20
C ASP A 45 -0.62 1.00 25.21
N ILE A 46 -0.88 0.57 23.97
CA ILE A 46 -1.41 1.44 22.90
C ILE A 46 -2.84 1.98 23.16
N GLN A 47 -3.56 1.44 24.13
CA GLN A 47 -4.99 1.75 24.37
C GLN A 47 -5.25 3.17 24.91
N ASN A 48 -4.29 3.79 25.60
CA ASN A 48 -4.48 5.03 26.35
C ASN A 48 -3.92 6.27 25.64
N ILE A 49 -4.04 6.31 24.30
CA ILE A 49 -3.56 7.43 23.49
C ILE A 49 -4.73 8.30 23.00
N GLY A 50 -4.48 9.59 22.77
CA GLY A 50 -5.46 10.52 22.20
C GLY A 50 -5.53 10.51 20.67
N GLU A 51 -4.53 9.93 20.02
CA GLU A 51 -4.37 9.83 18.57
C GLU A 51 -3.41 8.69 18.25
N ILE A 52 -3.43 8.21 17.01
CA ILE A 52 -2.47 7.24 16.51
C ILE A 52 -1.77 7.80 15.27
N GLU A 53 -0.45 7.67 15.24
CA GLU A 53 0.36 7.98 14.06
C GLU A 53 1.09 6.73 13.59
N PHE A 54 1.19 6.55 12.26
CA PHE A 54 1.91 5.44 11.66
C PHE A 54 2.42 5.79 10.26
N HIS A 55 3.48 5.08 9.87
CA HIS A 55 4.03 5.19 8.52
C HIS A 55 3.36 4.22 7.56
N ILE A 56 3.35 4.58 6.28
CA ILE A 56 2.90 3.72 5.19
C ILE A 56 3.93 3.76 4.07
N VAL A 57 4.28 2.58 3.56
CA VAL A 57 5.19 2.37 2.43
C VAL A 57 4.67 1.26 1.53
N GLY A 58 5.16 1.19 0.30
CA GLY A 58 4.93 0.09 -0.62
C GLY A 58 6.05 -0.03 -1.64
N ASP A 59 6.19 -1.22 -2.25
CA ASP A 59 7.15 -1.47 -3.31
C ASP A 59 8.57 -1.08 -2.87
N THR A 60 9.02 -1.65 -1.76
CA THR A 60 10.28 -1.30 -1.13
C THR A 60 11.43 -2.19 -1.55
N GLY A 61 11.16 -3.46 -1.87
CA GLY A 61 12.18 -4.44 -2.25
C GLY A 61 12.94 -4.04 -3.51
N GLU A 62 14.24 -4.30 -3.49
CA GLU A 62 15.12 -3.91 -4.58
C GLU A 62 16.19 -4.98 -4.81
N THR A 63 16.30 -5.45 -6.05
CA THR A 63 17.26 -6.48 -6.42
C THR A 63 18.59 -5.95 -6.94
N LYS A 64 18.73 -4.64 -7.18
CA LYS A 64 19.91 -4.05 -7.84
C LYS A 64 20.65 -3.04 -6.98
N THR A 65 19.93 -2.11 -6.35
CA THR A 65 20.52 -1.00 -5.60
C THR A 65 19.65 -0.66 -4.39
N PRO A 66 20.01 -1.07 -3.16
CA PRO A 66 19.18 -0.86 -1.97
C PRO A 66 19.17 0.61 -1.47
N GLN A 67 19.97 1.49 -2.09
CA GLN A 67 20.16 2.86 -1.60
C GLN A 67 18.85 3.66 -1.50
N ALA A 68 17.91 3.44 -2.42
CA ALA A 68 16.64 4.17 -2.39
C ALA A 68 15.79 3.77 -1.18
N GLN A 69 15.72 2.47 -0.88
CA GLN A 69 15.03 1.91 0.28
C GLN A 69 15.66 2.42 1.58
N HIS A 70 16.99 2.33 1.72
CA HIS A 70 17.71 2.85 2.90
C HIS A 70 17.47 4.35 3.13
N MET A 71 17.39 5.15 2.07
CA MET A 71 17.12 6.58 2.21
C MET A 71 15.70 6.86 2.71
N VAL A 72 14.72 6.07 2.29
CA VAL A 72 13.34 6.18 2.80
C VAL A 72 13.28 5.76 4.26
N GLU A 73 13.93 4.65 4.59
CA GLU A 73 13.98 4.12 5.94
C GLU A 73 14.66 5.10 6.92
N MET A 74 15.87 5.61 6.61
CA MET A 74 16.53 6.66 7.41
C MET A 74 15.67 7.91 7.60
N ALA A 75 14.87 8.28 6.59
CA ALA A 75 13.96 9.41 6.69
C ALA A 75 12.77 9.11 7.63
N MET A 76 12.29 7.88 7.65
CA MET A 76 11.24 7.41 8.58
C MET A 76 11.78 7.32 10.02
N GLU A 77 13.00 6.85 10.25
CA GLU A 77 13.65 6.89 11.57
C GLU A 77 13.76 8.33 12.09
N ALA A 78 14.25 9.24 11.26
CA ALA A 78 14.35 10.66 11.62
C ALA A 78 12.98 11.32 11.85
N ASP A 79 11.91 10.81 11.27
CA ASP A 79 10.53 11.24 11.54
C ASP A 79 10.01 10.62 12.85
N PHE A 80 10.34 9.36 13.12
CA PHE A 80 10.02 8.67 14.37
C PHE A 80 10.60 9.38 15.59
N ASP A 81 11.82 9.91 15.51
CA ASP A 81 12.44 10.68 16.60
C ASP A 81 11.66 11.96 16.98
N LYS A 82 10.78 12.42 16.10
CA LYS A 82 10.02 13.67 16.27
C LYS A 82 8.53 13.43 16.54
N HIS A 83 8.04 12.24 16.24
CA HIS A 83 6.62 11.92 16.25
C HIS A 83 6.37 10.55 16.90
N PRO A 84 5.25 10.37 17.62
CA PRO A 84 4.92 9.10 18.29
C PRO A 84 4.39 8.05 17.31
N ILE A 85 5.24 7.58 16.39
CA ILE A 85 4.87 6.58 15.39
C ILE A 85 4.64 5.22 16.07
N SER A 86 3.46 4.66 15.91
CA SER A 86 3.08 3.40 16.54
C SER A 86 3.51 2.16 15.74
N PHE A 87 3.44 2.22 14.41
CA PHE A 87 3.80 1.11 13.52
C PHE A 87 4.08 1.59 12.09
N LEU A 88 4.60 0.68 11.27
CA LEU A 88 4.65 0.79 9.82
C LEU A 88 3.61 -0.16 9.20
N TYR A 89 2.87 0.29 8.19
CA TYR A 89 2.01 -0.56 7.37
C TYR A 89 2.52 -0.59 5.93
N HIS A 90 2.88 -1.79 5.45
CA HIS A 90 3.43 -2.01 4.12
C HIS A 90 2.34 -2.49 3.16
N VAL A 91 2.15 -1.81 2.03
CA VAL A 91 1.08 -2.12 1.06
C VAL A 91 1.50 -3.08 -0.06
N GLY A 92 2.49 -3.92 0.20
CA GLY A 92 2.90 -5.04 -0.66
C GLY A 92 4.14 -4.78 -1.51
N ASP A 93 4.60 -5.84 -2.16
CA ASP A 93 5.88 -5.94 -2.85
C ASP A 93 7.04 -5.63 -1.89
N VAL A 94 7.09 -6.41 -0.80
CA VAL A 94 8.13 -6.35 0.22
C VAL A 94 9.43 -6.88 -0.34
N VAL A 95 9.37 -8.00 -1.06
CA VAL A 95 10.52 -8.72 -1.62
C VAL A 95 10.32 -9.00 -3.11
N TYR A 96 11.32 -8.65 -3.91
CA TYR A 96 11.40 -8.88 -5.35
C TYR A 96 12.42 -10.00 -5.66
N LYS A 97 12.26 -10.81 -6.74
CA LYS A 97 11.20 -10.74 -7.77
C LYS A 97 10.08 -11.76 -7.54
N PHE A 98 10.32 -12.78 -6.72
CA PHE A 98 9.46 -13.95 -6.55
C PHE A 98 9.19 -14.24 -5.08
N GLY A 99 9.31 -13.26 -4.22
CA GLY A 99 9.04 -13.39 -2.79
C GLY A 99 9.91 -14.43 -2.08
N GLU A 100 11.15 -14.68 -2.58
CA GLU A 100 12.01 -15.75 -2.07
C GLU A 100 12.50 -15.50 -0.64
N ALA A 101 12.53 -16.53 0.19
CA ALA A 101 13.06 -16.48 1.56
C ALA A 101 14.50 -15.95 1.62
N SER A 102 15.34 -16.33 0.65
CA SER A 102 16.74 -15.87 0.57
C SER A 102 16.91 -14.36 0.39
N GLU A 103 15.88 -13.67 -0.04
CA GLU A 103 15.90 -12.23 -0.31
C GLU A 103 15.35 -11.38 0.85
N TYR A 104 14.72 -12.01 1.85
CA TYR A 104 14.16 -11.27 3.00
C TYR A 104 15.22 -10.55 3.81
N TYR A 105 16.40 -11.16 4.01
CA TYR A 105 17.49 -10.49 4.72
C TYR A 105 17.85 -9.16 4.06
N SER A 106 18.22 -9.20 2.79
CA SER A 106 18.74 -8.03 2.06
C SER A 106 17.68 -6.99 1.69
N GLN A 107 16.41 -7.41 1.50
CA GLN A 107 15.35 -6.52 1.01
C GLN A 107 14.36 -6.08 2.12
N PHE A 108 14.39 -6.72 3.29
CA PHE A 108 13.49 -6.38 4.38
C PHE A 108 14.21 -6.24 5.71
N TYR A 109 14.90 -7.29 6.21
CA TYR A 109 15.45 -7.24 7.57
C TYR A 109 16.60 -6.27 7.72
N GLU A 110 17.59 -6.30 6.82
CA GLU A 110 18.73 -5.39 6.87
C GLU A 110 18.31 -3.92 6.68
N PRO A 111 17.50 -3.52 5.66
CA PRO A 111 17.05 -2.14 5.53
C PRO A 111 16.28 -1.61 6.75
N TYR A 112 15.46 -2.44 7.38
CA TYR A 112 14.65 -2.03 8.54
C TYR A 112 15.25 -2.44 9.90
N ALA A 113 16.54 -2.78 9.95
CA ALA A 113 17.19 -3.26 11.17
C ALA A 113 17.05 -2.27 12.35
N HIS A 114 17.10 -0.98 12.06
CA HIS A 114 17.04 0.09 13.07
C HIS A 114 15.65 0.74 13.18
N TYR A 115 14.71 0.41 12.31
CA TYR A 115 13.36 0.97 12.39
C TYR A 115 12.66 0.48 13.69
N PRO A 116 12.27 1.39 14.62
CA PRO A 116 11.99 0.98 16.00
C PRO A 116 10.58 0.44 16.24
N ALA A 117 9.65 0.58 15.28
CA ALA A 117 8.26 0.16 15.45
C ALA A 117 7.96 -1.20 14.79
N PRO A 118 6.87 -1.89 15.17
CA PRO A 118 6.37 -3.06 14.47
C PRO A 118 6.03 -2.76 12.99
N ILE A 119 6.24 -3.74 12.12
CA ILE A 119 5.95 -3.63 10.68
C ILE A 119 4.88 -4.64 10.31
N PHE A 120 3.71 -4.15 9.89
CA PHE A 120 2.62 -4.95 9.33
C PHE A 120 2.62 -4.85 7.82
N ALA A 121 2.12 -5.87 7.12
CA ALA A 121 2.08 -5.88 5.66
C ALA A 121 0.85 -6.60 5.09
N ILE A 122 0.48 -6.21 3.88
CA ILE A 122 -0.20 -7.08 2.94
C ILE A 122 0.80 -7.53 1.87
N PRO A 123 0.67 -8.72 1.27
CA PRO A 123 1.55 -9.10 0.18
C PRO A 123 1.16 -8.40 -1.13
N GLY A 124 2.17 -8.08 -1.94
CA GLY A 124 2.00 -7.67 -3.33
C GLY A 124 2.07 -8.85 -4.29
N ASN A 125 2.10 -8.57 -5.58
CA ASN A 125 2.20 -9.62 -6.59
C ASN A 125 3.60 -10.25 -6.66
N LYS A 126 4.66 -9.50 -6.33
CA LYS A 126 6.04 -10.05 -6.29
C LYS A 126 6.24 -10.96 -5.09
N ASP A 127 5.64 -10.63 -3.96
CA ASP A 127 5.66 -11.51 -2.78
C ASP A 127 4.99 -12.86 -3.03
N GLY A 128 3.99 -12.88 -3.92
CA GLY A 128 3.21 -14.07 -4.26
C GLY A 128 3.68 -14.83 -5.48
N ASP A 129 4.48 -14.23 -6.35
CA ASP A 129 4.99 -14.92 -7.54
C ASP A 129 6.02 -15.98 -7.15
N VAL A 130 6.22 -16.96 -8.03
CA VAL A 130 7.11 -18.09 -7.78
C VAL A 130 8.06 -18.25 -8.97
N ARG A 131 9.34 -18.42 -8.66
CA ARG A 131 10.38 -18.65 -9.67
C ARG A 131 9.99 -19.82 -10.59
N PRO A 132 10.09 -19.66 -11.91
CA PRO A 132 9.84 -20.75 -12.84
C PRO A 132 10.67 -22.01 -12.51
N ASN A 133 10.04 -23.17 -12.58
CA ASN A 133 10.66 -24.46 -12.27
C ASN A 133 11.15 -24.65 -10.82
N CYS A 134 10.59 -23.91 -9.89
CA CYS A 134 10.79 -24.06 -8.45
C CYS A 134 9.62 -24.82 -7.82
N ASN A 135 9.88 -25.54 -6.72
CA ASN A 135 8.86 -26.24 -5.94
C ASN A 135 8.36 -25.40 -4.75
N GLU A 136 8.77 -24.14 -4.65
CA GLU A 136 8.31 -23.25 -3.59
C GLU A 136 6.82 -22.95 -3.75
N LYS A 137 6.14 -22.80 -2.60
CA LYS A 137 4.74 -22.40 -2.59
C LYS A 137 4.65 -20.89 -2.60
N SER A 138 3.72 -20.36 -3.36
CA SER A 138 3.38 -18.93 -3.34
C SER A 138 3.18 -18.44 -1.90
N LEU A 139 3.73 -17.28 -1.58
CA LEU A 139 3.68 -16.63 -0.26
C LEU A 139 4.32 -17.42 0.89
N ALA A 140 5.09 -18.47 0.65
CA ALA A 140 5.67 -19.26 1.74
C ALA A 140 6.56 -18.42 2.66
N ALA A 141 7.46 -17.62 2.08
CA ALA A 141 8.32 -16.74 2.85
C ALA A 141 7.54 -15.58 3.50
N PHE A 142 6.55 -15.00 2.80
CA PHE A 142 5.68 -13.98 3.40
C PHE A 142 4.98 -14.52 4.65
N VAL A 143 4.43 -15.74 4.60
CA VAL A 143 3.77 -16.37 5.75
C VAL A 143 4.75 -16.57 6.91
N ASN A 144 5.97 -17.03 6.63
CA ASN A 144 6.99 -17.24 7.67
C ASN A 144 7.37 -15.93 8.38
N ASN A 145 7.41 -14.81 7.65
CA ASN A 145 7.90 -13.53 8.17
C ASN A 145 6.79 -12.60 8.68
N PHE A 146 5.55 -12.73 8.18
CA PHE A 146 4.44 -11.86 8.58
C PHE A 146 3.26 -12.58 9.23
N CYS A 147 3.13 -13.89 9.03
CA CYS A 147 2.01 -14.67 9.57
C CYS A 147 2.51 -15.82 10.47
N ALA A 148 3.59 -15.58 11.21
CA ALA A 148 4.16 -16.56 12.12
C ALA A 148 3.19 -16.91 13.26
N PRO A 149 3.22 -18.13 13.81
CA PRO A 149 2.32 -18.53 14.90
C PRO A 149 2.64 -17.82 16.22
N ARG A 150 3.83 -17.25 16.35
CA ARG A 150 4.31 -16.46 17.51
C ARG A 150 5.38 -15.47 17.05
N GLN A 151 5.60 -14.43 17.84
CA GLN A 151 6.72 -13.51 17.64
C GLN A 151 8.03 -14.21 17.98
N GLU A 152 8.87 -14.39 16.97
CA GLU A 152 10.22 -14.96 17.09
C GLU A 152 11.07 -14.54 15.88
N VAL A 153 12.37 -14.49 16.06
CA VAL A 153 13.31 -14.24 14.96
C VAL A 153 13.33 -15.45 14.04
N THR A 154 13.06 -15.24 12.75
CA THR A 154 13.08 -16.31 11.75
C THR A 154 14.48 -16.50 11.18
N PRO A 155 14.79 -17.67 10.58
CA PRO A 155 16.05 -17.86 9.85
C PRO A 155 16.29 -16.82 8.73
N ASP A 156 15.22 -16.29 8.15
CA ASP A 156 15.28 -15.30 7.07
C ASP A 156 15.79 -13.92 7.56
N ALA A 157 15.77 -13.68 8.87
CA ALA A 157 16.29 -12.45 9.50
C ALA A 157 17.81 -12.45 9.66
N GLY A 158 18.48 -13.61 9.49
CA GLY A 158 19.93 -13.73 9.67
C GLY A 158 20.37 -13.34 11.08
N ASP A 159 21.19 -12.31 11.19
CA ASP A 159 21.70 -11.74 12.47
C ASP A 159 20.87 -10.54 12.96
N ILE A 160 19.82 -10.14 12.25
CA ILE A 160 18.96 -9.03 12.65
C ILE A 160 17.97 -9.49 13.72
N ASN A 161 17.94 -8.80 14.84
CA ASN A 161 17.07 -9.09 15.98
C ASN A 161 15.69 -8.41 15.78
N ARG A 162 14.95 -8.84 14.75
CA ARG A 162 13.56 -8.43 14.50
C ARG A 162 12.69 -9.66 14.41
N ASP A 163 11.66 -9.73 15.26
CA ASP A 163 10.69 -10.81 15.24
C ASP A 163 9.81 -10.77 13.98
N ALA A 164 9.42 -11.95 13.51
CA ALA A 164 8.34 -12.09 12.56
C ALA A 164 7.01 -11.58 13.14
N MET A 165 6.14 -11.09 12.28
CA MET A 165 4.81 -10.63 12.66
C MET A 165 3.82 -11.81 12.77
N ILE A 166 2.80 -11.64 13.60
CA ILE A 166 1.77 -12.67 13.91
C ILE A 166 0.43 -12.35 13.22
N GLN A 167 0.47 -11.83 12.00
CA GLN A 167 -0.75 -11.58 11.22
C GLN A 167 -1.51 -12.89 11.01
N PRO A 168 -2.84 -12.90 11.16
CA PRO A 168 -3.60 -14.15 11.16
C PRO A 168 -3.77 -14.79 9.78
N ASN A 169 -3.54 -14.02 8.71
CA ASN A 169 -3.68 -14.48 7.33
C ASN A 169 -2.99 -13.49 6.39
N VAL A 170 -2.88 -13.82 5.11
CA VAL A 170 -2.35 -12.93 4.04
C VAL A 170 -3.34 -11.83 3.63
N TYR A 171 -4.61 -11.96 4.02
CA TYR A 171 -5.60 -10.87 4.06
C TYR A 171 -6.24 -10.86 5.45
N TRP A 172 -6.35 -9.71 6.07
CA TRP A 172 -6.64 -9.62 7.49
C TRP A 172 -7.02 -8.20 7.92
N THR A 173 -7.55 -8.06 9.13
CA THR A 173 -7.95 -6.78 9.70
C THR A 173 -7.08 -6.42 10.90
N LEU A 174 -6.47 -5.23 10.88
CA LEU A 174 -5.82 -4.62 12.04
C LEU A 174 -6.83 -3.78 12.81
N ASP A 175 -7.05 -4.15 14.07
CA ASP A 175 -7.85 -3.35 15.00
C ASP A 175 -6.93 -2.51 15.89
N ALA A 176 -6.95 -1.20 15.66
CA ALA A 176 -6.16 -0.24 16.43
C ALA A 176 -7.06 0.84 17.06
N PRO A 177 -6.57 1.64 18.04
CA PRO A 177 -7.25 2.83 18.48
C PRO A 177 -7.52 3.76 17.30
N PHE A 178 -8.74 4.31 17.19
CA PHE A 178 -9.20 5.26 16.16
C PHE A 178 -9.20 4.76 14.72
N VAL A 179 -8.65 3.57 14.41
CA VAL A 179 -8.56 3.09 13.03
C VAL A 179 -8.76 1.57 12.94
N THR A 180 -9.47 1.14 11.91
CA THR A 180 -9.54 -0.25 11.45
C THR A 180 -8.94 -0.31 10.04
N ILE A 181 -7.96 -1.18 9.81
CA ILE A 181 -7.34 -1.38 8.49
C ILE A 181 -7.69 -2.76 7.99
N ILE A 182 -8.45 -2.84 6.91
CA ILE A 182 -8.76 -4.09 6.21
C ILE A 182 -7.76 -4.26 5.07
N GLY A 183 -6.86 -5.22 5.20
CA GLY A 183 -5.87 -5.56 4.19
C GLY A 183 -6.34 -6.68 3.27
N LEU A 184 -6.22 -6.48 1.95
CA LEU A 184 -6.59 -7.45 0.92
C LEU A 184 -5.36 -7.96 0.20
N TYR A 185 -5.37 -9.22 -0.19
CA TYR A 185 -4.37 -9.77 -1.10
C TYR A 185 -4.98 -9.96 -2.49
N SER A 186 -4.44 -9.23 -3.46
CA SER A 186 -4.96 -9.21 -4.83
C SER A 186 -4.26 -10.19 -5.78
N ASN A 187 -3.46 -11.13 -5.24
CA ASN A 187 -2.75 -12.19 -5.96
C ASN A 187 -1.75 -11.68 -7.03
N VAL A 188 -1.30 -12.56 -7.90
CA VAL A 188 -0.20 -12.33 -8.85
C VAL A 188 -0.65 -11.87 -10.24
N PRO A 189 -1.82 -12.28 -10.79
CA PRO A 189 -2.24 -11.85 -12.11
C PRO A 189 -2.22 -10.33 -12.27
N ASP A 190 -1.72 -9.89 -13.41
CA ASP A 190 -1.68 -8.48 -13.77
C ASP A 190 -3.08 -7.85 -13.70
N GLY A 191 -3.20 -6.75 -12.94
CA GLY A 191 -4.49 -6.14 -12.61
C GLY A 191 -5.18 -6.73 -11.38
N GLY A 192 -4.63 -7.78 -10.77
CA GLY A 192 -5.13 -8.38 -9.52
C GLY A 192 -6.37 -9.24 -9.67
N VAL A 193 -6.52 -10.21 -8.75
CA VAL A 193 -7.68 -11.10 -8.64
C VAL A 193 -8.01 -11.35 -7.17
N ILE A 194 -9.26 -11.14 -6.79
CA ILE A 194 -9.80 -11.52 -5.48
C ILE A 194 -10.90 -12.55 -5.71
N LYS A 195 -10.73 -13.77 -5.16
CA LYS A 195 -11.74 -14.84 -5.25
C LYS A 195 -12.90 -14.63 -4.29
N GLU A 196 -13.97 -15.37 -4.52
CA GLU A 196 -15.26 -15.23 -3.85
C GLU A 196 -15.18 -15.40 -2.32
N ASP A 197 -14.36 -16.31 -1.82
CA ASP A 197 -14.16 -16.52 -0.37
C ASP A 197 -13.59 -15.28 0.33
N GLN A 198 -12.54 -14.69 -0.23
CA GLN A 198 -11.99 -13.43 0.25
C GLN A 198 -12.97 -12.26 0.06
N PHE A 199 -13.70 -12.24 -1.05
CA PHE A 199 -14.72 -11.21 -1.29
C PHE A 199 -15.84 -11.26 -0.24
N GLN A 200 -16.34 -12.45 0.09
CA GLN A 200 -17.37 -12.60 1.12
C GLN A 200 -16.85 -12.23 2.52
N TRP A 201 -15.60 -12.60 2.84
CA TRP A 201 -14.94 -12.15 4.05
C TRP A 201 -14.83 -10.61 4.08
N PHE A 202 -14.30 -9.99 3.05
CA PHE A 202 -14.15 -8.54 2.96
C PHE A 202 -15.48 -7.79 3.14
N LYS A 203 -16.52 -8.27 2.51
CA LYS A 203 -17.88 -7.73 2.68
C LYS A 203 -18.38 -7.86 4.13
N GLY A 204 -18.04 -8.97 4.78
CA GLY A 204 -18.32 -9.18 6.21
C GLY A 204 -17.60 -8.14 7.07
N GLU A 205 -16.30 -7.94 6.84
CA GLU A 205 -15.48 -6.96 7.53
C GLU A 205 -16.03 -5.53 7.39
N LEU A 206 -16.39 -5.12 6.18
CA LEU A 206 -17.00 -3.81 5.94
C LEU A 206 -18.29 -3.60 6.74
N ARG A 207 -19.13 -4.62 6.87
CA ARG A 207 -20.40 -4.54 7.64
C ARG A 207 -20.16 -4.40 9.14
N THR A 208 -19.15 -5.07 9.66
CA THR A 208 -18.86 -5.15 11.09
C THR A 208 -17.88 -4.12 11.59
N ALA A 209 -17.14 -3.45 10.68
CA ALA A 209 -16.20 -2.40 11.04
C ALA A 209 -16.83 -1.32 11.93
N PRO A 210 -16.17 -0.97 13.05
CA PRO A 210 -16.66 0.08 13.95
C PRO A 210 -16.94 1.39 13.22
N LYS A 211 -18.06 2.05 13.57
CA LYS A 211 -18.45 3.31 12.92
C LYS A 211 -17.79 4.55 13.53
N ASP A 212 -17.24 4.40 14.70
CA ASP A 212 -16.55 5.43 15.48
C ASP A 212 -15.03 5.43 15.24
N LYS A 213 -14.55 4.59 14.33
CA LYS A 213 -13.15 4.54 13.88
C LYS A 213 -13.05 4.86 12.39
N ALA A 214 -11.91 5.42 11.99
CA ALA A 214 -11.57 5.54 10.59
C ALA A 214 -11.44 4.15 9.95
N LEU A 215 -12.03 3.96 8.78
CA LEU A 215 -11.99 2.72 8.02
C LEU A 215 -11.02 2.85 6.84
N ILE A 216 -9.94 2.10 6.88
CA ILE A 216 -8.90 2.07 5.84
C ILE A 216 -8.97 0.75 5.09
N ILE A 217 -8.89 0.79 3.76
CA ILE A 217 -8.68 -0.38 2.92
C ILE A 217 -7.27 -0.32 2.35
N ALA A 218 -6.54 -1.43 2.45
CA ALA A 218 -5.24 -1.60 1.80
C ALA A 218 -5.32 -2.75 0.78
N VAL A 219 -4.93 -2.49 -0.46
CA VAL A 219 -4.88 -3.47 -1.55
C VAL A 219 -3.73 -3.14 -2.49
N HIS A 220 -2.88 -4.11 -2.83
CA HIS A 220 -1.65 -3.82 -3.56
C HIS A 220 -1.90 -3.26 -4.97
N HIS A 221 -2.70 -3.92 -5.81
CA HIS A 221 -3.02 -3.40 -7.15
C HIS A 221 -3.90 -2.14 -7.07
N ALA A 222 -3.38 -1.04 -7.60
CA ALA A 222 -4.00 0.27 -7.50
C ALA A 222 -5.30 0.37 -8.33
N PRO A 223 -6.46 0.74 -7.73
CA PRO A 223 -7.71 0.92 -8.50
C PRO A 223 -7.65 2.08 -9.50
N PHE A 224 -6.86 3.10 -9.21
CA PHE A 224 -6.62 4.26 -10.07
C PHE A 224 -5.14 4.46 -10.31
N SER A 225 -4.77 4.80 -11.54
CA SER A 225 -3.41 5.19 -11.90
C SER A 225 -3.41 6.08 -13.14
N ALA A 226 -2.55 7.08 -13.14
CA ALA A 226 -2.21 7.90 -14.29
C ALA A 226 -0.77 7.63 -14.79
N ASP A 227 -0.24 6.47 -14.46
CA ASP A 227 1.10 5.99 -14.79
C ASP A 227 1.19 5.54 -16.25
N ASP A 228 2.38 5.62 -16.85
CA ASP A 228 2.60 5.26 -18.26
C ASP A 228 2.89 3.77 -18.47
N GLU A 229 3.26 3.02 -17.42
CA GLU A 229 3.54 1.59 -17.46
C GLU A 229 2.40 0.73 -16.88
N HIS A 230 1.79 1.18 -15.76
CA HIS A 230 0.73 0.47 -15.05
C HIS A 230 -0.55 1.30 -14.97
N SER A 231 -1.56 0.91 -15.74
CA SER A 231 -2.90 1.48 -15.61
C SER A 231 -3.55 1.08 -14.28
N GLY A 232 -4.57 1.83 -13.86
CA GLY A 232 -5.40 1.42 -12.73
C GLY A 232 -6.11 0.08 -13.00
N SER A 233 -6.32 -0.69 -11.93
CA SER A 233 -7.00 -1.98 -11.99
C SER A 233 -8.52 -1.84 -11.98
N ASP A 234 -9.15 -1.99 -13.13
CA ASP A 234 -10.61 -2.08 -13.23
C ASP A 234 -11.18 -3.30 -12.49
N THR A 235 -10.43 -4.39 -12.41
CA THR A 235 -10.83 -5.60 -11.69
C THR A 235 -10.97 -5.31 -10.20
N ILE A 236 -9.94 -4.73 -9.59
CA ILE A 236 -9.96 -4.39 -8.16
C ILE A 236 -10.99 -3.31 -7.89
N LEU A 237 -11.09 -2.29 -8.75
CA LEU A 237 -12.10 -1.25 -8.58
C LEU A 237 -13.53 -1.81 -8.57
N LYS A 238 -13.86 -2.74 -9.49
CA LYS A 238 -15.17 -3.42 -9.52
C LYS A 238 -15.43 -4.26 -8.27
N VAL A 239 -14.40 -4.94 -7.75
CA VAL A 239 -14.50 -5.70 -6.49
C VAL A 239 -14.80 -4.77 -5.32
N LEU A 240 -14.08 -3.65 -5.20
CA LEU A 240 -14.32 -2.65 -4.15
C LEU A 240 -15.72 -2.06 -4.26
N ASP A 241 -16.14 -1.63 -5.45
CA ASP A 241 -17.46 -1.01 -5.68
C ASP A 241 -18.59 -1.97 -5.33
N LYS A 242 -18.50 -3.23 -5.77
CA LYS A 242 -19.46 -4.27 -5.43
C LYS A 242 -19.53 -4.50 -3.92
N ALA A 243 -18.37 -4.57 -3.24
CA ALA A 243 -18.32 -4.77 -1.80
C ALA A 243 -18.94 -3.58 -1.04
N PHE A 244 -18.65 -2.35 -1.46
CA PHE A 244 -19.24 -1.13 -0.87
C PHE A 244 -20.75 -1.08 -1.08
N GLU A 245 -21.22 -1.40 -2.28
CA GLU A 245 -22.65 -1.46 -2.58
C GLU A 245 -23.36 -2.52 -1.74
N GLU A 246 -22.85 -3.75 -1.68
CA GLU A 246 -23.49 -4.86 -0.97
C GLU A 246 -23.39 -4.74 0.56
N SER A 247 -22.33 -4.14 1.09
CA SER A 247 -22.16 -3.92 2.53
C SER A 247 -22.85 -2.66 3.04
N LYS A 248 -23.17 -1.71 2.14
CA LYS A 248 -23.64 -0.34 2.48
C LYS A 248 -22.65 0.41 3.37
N ARG A 249 -21.34 0.15 3.18
CA ARG A 249 -20.27 0.79 3.93
C ARG A 249 -19.18 1.28 3.00
N LEU A 250 -18.82 2.57 3.10
CA LEU A 250 -17.69 3.19 2.38
C LEU A 250 -16.50 3.31 3.33
N PRO A 251 -15.27 3.18 2.82
CA PRO A 251 -14.06 3.49 3.58
C PRO A 251 -13.83 5.00 3.65
N ASP A 252 -12.96 5.41 4.57
CA ASP A 252 -12.47 6.77 4.67
C ASP A 252 -11.27 7.01 3.75
N ILE A 253 -10.48 5.97 3.45
CA ILE A 253 -9.31 6.02 2.57
C ILE A 253 -8.98 4.64 2.00
N VAL A 254 -8.39 4.60 0.80
CA VAL A 254 -7.86 3.38 0.17
C VAL A 254 -6.38 3.58 -0.14
N PHE A 255 -5.53 2.66 0.32
CA PHE A 255 -4.10 2.61 0.01
C PHE A 255 -3.77 1.50 -0.97
N SER A 256 -2.81 1.78 -1.87
CA SER A 256 -2.29 0.83 -2.83
C SER A 256 -0.79 1.05 -3.07
N GLY A 257 -0.13 0.02 -3.59
CA GLY A 257 1.22 0.04 -4.13
C GLY A 257 1.23 -0.21 -5.64
N HIS A 258 2.11 -1.12 -6.10
CA HIS A 258 2.20 -1.66 -7.46
C HIS A 258 2.67 -0.68 -8.53
N VAL A 259 2.32 0.56 -8.44
CA VAL A 259 2.68 1.63 -9.37
C VAL A 259 3.82 2.43 -8.75
N HIS A 260 5.02 2.38 -9.34
CA HIS A 260 6.24 2.88 -8.71
C HIS A 260 6.36 4.41 -8.74
N ASN A 261 5.35 5.07 -8.20
CA ASN A 261 5.30 6.51 -7.93
C ASN A 261 4.30 6.81 -6.81
N TYR A 262 4.19 8.06 -6.45
CA TYR A 262 3.15 8.54 -5.54
C TYR A 262 2.04 9.22 -6.34
N GLN A 263 0.78 8.83 -6.07
CA GLN A 263 -0.40 9.49 -6.63
C GLN A 263 -1.49 9.59 -5.55
N ARG A 264 -2.15 10.76 -5.45
CA ARG A 264 -3.35 10.92 -4.64
C ARG A 264 -4.51 11.32 -5.52
N PHE A 265 -5.51 10.46 -5.54
CA PHE A 265 -6.81 10.73 -6.15
C PHE A 265 -7.83 11.07 -5.07
N THR A 266 -8.79 11.91 -5.40
CA THR A 266 -10.03 12.08 -4.65
C THR A 266 -11.18 11.47 -5.44
N ARG A 267 -11.81 10.44 -4.89
CA ARG A 267 -13.03 9.87 -5.47
C ARG A 267 -14.26 10.38 -4.72
N LYS A 268 -15.29 10.78 -5.47
CA LYS A 268 -16.57 11.21 -4.90
C LYS A 268 -17.60 10.10 -5.06
N LEU A 269 -18.05 9.54 -3.95
CA LEU A 269 -19.14 8.58 -3.88
C LEU A 269 -20.21 9.12 -2.93
N ASP A 270 -21.41 9.36 -3.42
CA ASP A 270 -22.47 10.05 -2.69
C ASP A 270 -21.98 11.38 -2.08
N LYS A 271 -21.97 11.47 -0.75
CA LYS A 271 -21.50 12.64 0.01
C LYS A 271 -20.05 12.52 0.45
N HIS A 272 -19.38 11.36 0.21
CA HIS A 272 -18.03 11.08 0.65
C HIS A 272 -17.00 11.55 -0.38
N GLN A 273 -15.90 12.07 0.13
CA GLN A 273 -14.67 12.32 -0.63
C GLN A 273 -13.62 11.35 -0.09
N ILE A 274 -13.33 10.31 -0.85
CA ILE A 274 -12.46 9.23 -0.44
C ILE A 274 -11.11 9.41 -1.13
N PRO A 275 -10.01 9.66 -0.38
CA PRO A 275 -8.67 9.58 -0.93
C PRO A 275 -8.33 8.16 -1.36
N TYR A 276 -7.84 7.98 -2.58
CA TYR A 276 -7.19 6.79 -3.09
C TYR A 276 -5.71 7.13 -3.28
N ILE A 277 -4.87 6.47 -2.51
CA ILE A 277 -3.44 6.76 -2.46
C ILE A 277 -2.67 5.61 -3.08
N VAL A 278 -1.88 5.91 -4.09
CA VAL A 278 -0.85 5.02 -4.62
C VAL A 278 0.46 5.40 -3.95
N LEU A 279 1.14 4.44 -3.35
CA LEU A 279 2.37 4.62 -2.60
C LEU A 279 3.37 3.51 -2.95
N GLY A 280 3.76 3.44 -4.24
CA GLY A 280 4.68 2.43 -4.77
C GLY A 280 6.09 2.95 -5.02
N ASN A 281 6.47 4.08 -4.41
CA ASN A 281 7.78 4.69 -4.58
C ASN A 281 8.63 4.69 -3.30
N SER A 282 8.50 3.63 -2.48
CA SER A 282 9.21 3.63 -1.19
C SER A 282 10.55 2.85 -1.20
N GLY A 283 11.05 2.47 -2.39
CA GLY A 283 12.38 1.80 -2.44
C GLY A 283 12.74 1.18 -3.78
N HIS A 284 11.80 0.62 -4.52
CA HIS A 284 12.10 -0.03 -5.79
C HIS A 284 12.84 0.90 -6.75
N TRP A 285 13.96 0.44 -7.31
CA TRP A 285 14.90 1.26 -8.07
C TRP A 285 14.32 1.98 -9.30
N LYS A 286 13.31 1.40 -9.94
CA LYS A 286 12.68 1.94 -11.14
C LYS A 286 11.42 2.71 -10.78
N LEU A 287 11.52 4.03 -10.74
CA LEU A 287 10.35 4.90 -10.69
C LEU A 287 9.67 4.97 -12.05
N HIS A 288 8.35 5.00 -12.04
CA HIS A 288 7.52 5.17 -13.23
C HIS A 288 7.07 6.62 -13.37
N ARG A 289 6.96 7.08 -14.63
CA ARG A 289 6.47 8.43 -14.96
C ARG A 289 4.97 8.44 -15.15
N LEU A 290 4.37 9.61 -14.97
CA LEU A 290 2.99 9.82 -15.36
C LEU A 290 2.88 9.89 -16.88
N GLN A 291 1.71 9.49 -17.39
CA GLN A 291 1.35 9.59 -18.79
C GLN A 291 1.45 11.04 -19.31
N ILE A 292 1.77 11.16 -20.58
CA ILE A 292 1.69 12.44 -21.29
C ILE A 292 0.28 12.60 -21.85
N HIS A 293 -0.40 13.68 -21.45
CA HIS A 293 -1.73 14.02 -21.93
C HIS A 293 -1.63 15.22 -22.89
N ASN A 294 -2.19 15.08 -24.12
CA ASN A 294 -2.14 16.11 -25.16
C ASN A 294 -0.73 16.67 -25.42
N GLY A 295 0.29 15.78 -25.41
CA GLY A 295 1.67 16.17 -25.69
C GLY A 295 2.39 16.88 -24.53
N SER A 296 1.77 16.97 -23.35
CA SER A 296 2.33 17.62 -22.17
C SER A 296 2.20 16.74 -20.92
N GLN A 297 3.09 16.94 -19.97
CA GLN A 297 2.99 16.33 -18.66
C GLN A 297 1.68 16.73 -17.97
N ILE A 298 1.03 15.78 -17.29
CA ILE A 298 -0.20 16.01 -16.53
C ILE A 298 0.05 17.11 -15.48
N LYS A 299 -0.85 18.08 -15.42
CA LYS A 299 -0.91 19.11 -14.36
C LYS A 299 -2.07 18.81 -13.43
N THR A 300 -1.80 18.80 -12.14
CA THR A 300 -2.83 18.58 -11.11
C THR A 300 -3.47 19.91 -10.66
N PRO A 301 -4.77 19.89 -10.29
CA PRO A 301 -5.67 18.73 -10.30
C PRO A 301 -6.02 18.30 -11.73
N PHE A 302 -6.10 16.97 -11.95
CA PHE A 302 -6.41 16.39 -13.26
C PHE A 302 -7.56 15.41 -13.16
N LYS A 303 -8.64 15.67 -13.91
CA LYS A 303 -9.79 14.78 -14.00
C LYS A 303 -9.47 13.63 -14.95
N LEU A 304 -9.64 12.40 -14.49
CA LEU A 304 -9.45 11.24 -15.36
C LEU A 304 -10.45 11.24 -16.51
N PRO A 305 -10.02 11.04 -17.77
CA PRO A 305 -10.89 11.22 -18.94
C PRO A 305 -12.16 10.38 -18.94
N ASP A 306 -12.06 9.14 -18.45
CA ASP A 306 -13.16 8.17 -18.51
C ASP A 306 -13.84 7.98 -17.14
N ARG A 307 -13.59 8.92 -16.21
CA ARG A 307 -14.10 8.84 -14.83
C ARG A 307 -14.49 10.19 -14.29
N ASP A 308 -15.79 10.40 -14.19
CA ASP A 308 -16.33 11.64 -13.65
C ASP A 308 -16.25 11.74 -12.12
N ASP A 309 -16.04 10.59 -11.45
CA ASP A 309 -16.02 10.48 -10.00
C ASP A 309 -14.64 10.63 -9.35
N ALA A 310 -13.55 10.61 -10.14
CA ALA A 310 -12.17 10.63 -9.61
C ALA A 310 -11.32 11.74 -10.23
N VAL A 311 -10.53 12.41 -9.37
CA VAL A 311 -9.60 13.48 -9.73
C VAL A 311 -8.22 13.16 -9.15
N LEU A 312 -7.17 13.20 -9.98
CA LEU A 312 -5.78 13.17 -9.52
C LEU A 312 -5.43 14.55 -8.94
N GLU A 313 -5.21 14.60 -7.63
CA GLU A 313 -4.96 15.84 -6.90
C GLU A 313 -3.46 16.17 -6.78
N LYS A 314 -2.63 15.13 -6.65
CA LYS A 314 -1.18 15.26 -6.43
C LYS A 314 -0.45 14.02 -6.91
N TYR A 315 0.83 14.18 -7.28
CA TYR A 315 1.73 13.07 -7.60
C TYR A 315 3.21 13.42 -7.35
N CYS A 316 4.03 12.36 -7.27
CA CYS A 316 5.48 12.43 -7.32
C CYS A 316 6.00 11.21 -8.11
N ASP A 317 6.52 11.46 -9.30
CA ASP A 317 7.03 10.44 -10.23
C ASP A 317 8.55 10.54 -10.44
N ASP A 318 9.23 11.38 -9.63
CA ASP A 318 10.65 11.70 -9.76
C ASP A 318 11.42 11.61 -8.42
N GLY A 319 10.85 10.94 -7.43
CA GLY A 319 11.46 10.77 -6.11
C GLY A 319 10.82 9.67 -5.30
N TYR A 320 11.57 9.19 -4.32
CA TYR A 320 11.12 8.19 -3.35
C TYR A 320 10.46 8.86 -2.16
N GLY A 321 9.73 8.09 -1.35
CA GLY A 321 9.13 8.64 -0.17
C GLY A 321 8.28 7.67 0.65
N PHE A 322 7.68 8.22 1.68
CA PHE A 322 6.76 7.52 2.59
C PHE A 322 5.62 8.44 2.99
N MET A 323 4.56 7.87 3.52
CA MET A 323 3.47 8.65 4.09
C MET A 323 3.43 8.47 5.61
N ARG A 324 3.19 9.56 6.34
CA ARG A 324 2.75 9.53 7.73
C ARG A 324 1.26 9.80 7.78
N LEU A 325 0.53 8.92 8.46
CA LEU A 325 -0.89 9.08 8.73
C LEU A 325 -1.09 9.33 10.23
N ARG A 326 -1.89 10.35 10.55
CA ARG A 326 -2.33 10.68 11.90
C ARG A 326 -3.84 10.56 11.97
N VAL A 327 -4.35 9.81 12.94
CA VAL A 327 -5.79 9.57 13.11
C VAL A 327 -6.21 9.88 14.54
N THR A 328 -7.28 10.64 14.66
CA THR A 328 -7.99 10.94 15.90
C THR A 328 -9.44 10.47 15.76
N ALA A 329 -10.26 10.59 16.79
CA ALA A 329 -11.69 10.25 16.73
C ALA A 329 -12.47 10.97 15.60
N ASN A 330 -12.02 12.17 15.20
CA ASN A 330 -12.79 13.02 14.27
C ASN A 330 -12.05 13.38 12.99
N LYS A 331 -10.78 13.06 12.90
CA LYS A 331 -9.93 13.55 11.80
C LYS A 331 -8.87 12.54 11.41
N LEU A 332 -8.64 12.44 10.10
CA LEU A 332 -7.51 11.75 9.51
C LEU A 332 -6.68 12.77 8.75
N GLN A 333 -5.36 12.75 8.95
CA GLN A 333 -4.40 13.61 8.25
C GLN A 333 -3.31 12.75 7.65
N GLY A 334 -3.10 12.87 6.34
CA GLY A 334 -2.00 12.22 5.62
C GLY A 334 -1.00 13.26 5.14
N LYS A 335 0.30 12.94 5.30
CA LYS A 335 1.42 13.72 4.80
C LYS A 335 2.37 12.82 4.03
N PHE A 336 2.63 13.15 2.77
CA PHE A 336 3.63 12.47 1.97
C PHE A 336 4.95 13.23 2.00
N TYR A 337 6.02 12.52 2.36
CA TYR A 337 7.39 13.02 2.42
C TYR A 337 8.21 12.43 1.30
N ARG A 338 8.72 13.31 0.43
CA ARG A 338 9.68 12.94 -0.60
C ARG A 338 11.09 12.98 -0.02
N THR A 339 11.83 11.91 -0.18
CA THR A 339 13.27 11.85 0.13
C THR A 339 14.11 12.38 -1.03
N ALA A 340 15.38 12.67 -0.77
CA ALA A 340 16.34 12.94 -1.84
C ALA A 340 16.54 11.67 -2.70
N LEU A 341 16.97 11.84 -3.94
CA LEU A 341 17.46 10.72 -4.74
C LEU A 341 18.86 10.29 -4.24
N PRO A 342 19.26 9.02 -4.40
CA PRO A 342 20.55 8.51 -3.90
C PRO A 342 21.76 9.37 -4.27
N HIS A 343 21.79 9.94 -5.49
CA HIS A 343 22.87 10.83 -5.95
C HIS A 343 22.75 12.29 -5.44
N GLN A 344 21.65 12.64 -4.74
CA GLN A 344 21.36 13.99 -4.22
C GLN A 344 21.43 14.08 -2.69
N GLN A 345 21.77 13.00 -2.03
CA GLN A 345 21.69 12.78 -0.57
C GLN A 345 22.17 13.95 0.29
N TRP A 346 23.19 14.65 -0.12
CA TRP A 346 23.81 15.74 0.64
C TRP A 346 23.15 17.13 0.43
N ARG A 347 22.28 17.28 -0.55
CA ARG A 347 21.82 18.59 -1.01
C ARG A 347 20.31 18.83 -0.87
N LYS A 348 19.51 17.80 -0.68
CA LYS A 348 18.05 17.93 -0.60
C LYS A 348 17.51 17.13 0.58
N PRO A 349 17.14 17.82 1.66
CA PRO A 349 16.51 17.18 2.81
C PRO A 349 15.15 16.56 2.41
N VAL A 350 14.62 15.70 3.27
CA VAL A 350 13.23 15.22 3.20
C VAL A 350 12.29 16.43 3.10
N LYS A 351 11.39 16.39 2.12
CA LYS A 351 10.44 17.46 1.86
C LYS A 351 9.01 16.95 1.96
N GLU A 352 8.19 17.59 2.78
CA GLU A 352 6.74 17.43 2.70
C GLU A 352 6.26 17.93 1.33
N LEU A 353 5.72 17.02 0.52
CA LEU A 353 5.27 17.31 -0.84
C LEU A 353 3.76 17.40 -0.94
N ASP A 354 3.04 16.67 -0.11
CA ASP A 354 1.59 16.64 -0.10
C ASP A 354 1.05 16.52 1.32
N GLU A 355 -0.06 17.19 1.59
CA GLU A 355 -0.83 17.10 2.81
C GLU A 355 -2.32 17.07 2.47
N PHE A 356 -3.08 16.24 3.17
CA PHE A 356 -4.55 16.29 3.15
C PHE A 356 -5.13 16.03 4.53
N LYS A 357 -6.33 16.55 4.76
CA LYS A 357 -7.07 16.40 6.01
C LYS A 357 -8.50 15.96 5.69
N LEU A 358 -8.94 14.86 6.28
CA LEU A 358 -10.28 14.33 6.13
C LEU A 358 -11.04 14.48 7.45
N ASP A 359 -12.18 15.13 7.40
CA ASP A 359 -13.16 15.18 8.50
C ASP A 359 -13.94 13.85 8.50
N LEU A 360 -13.76 13.05 9.54
CA LEU A 360 -14.36 11.71 9.65
C LEU A 360 -15.87 11.72 9.94
N GLN A 361 -16.40 12.84 10.42
CA GLN A 361 -17.85 12.99 10.65
C GLN A 361 -18.59 13.41 9.38
N LYS A 362 -17.96 14.27 8.58
CA LYS A 362 -18.54 14.76 7.32
C LYS A 362 -18.10 13.94 6.11
N HIS A 363 -17.09 13.10 6.26
CA HIS A 363 -16.42 12.34 5.18
C HIS A 363 -16.01 13.27 4.02
N ARG A 364 -15.40 14.40 4.35
CA ARG A 364 -14.97 15.42 3.39
C ARG A 364 -13.55 15.89 3.66
N LEU A 365 -12.83 16.09 2.57
CA LEU A 365 -11.52 16.71 2.60
C LEU A 365 -11.67 18.20 2.93
N GLY A 366 -10.81 18.69 3.84
CA GLY A 366 -10.67 20.12 4.09
C GLY A 366 -10.06 20.83 2.88
N SER A 367 -10.38 22.11 2.69
CA SER A 367 -9.62 22.95 1.75
C SER A 367 -8.16 22.99 2.18
N SER A 368 -7.27 22.56 1.28
CA SER A 368 -5.81 22.68 1.41
C SER A 368 -5.37 24.12 1.38
#